data_8988a821e444262ef3b253c83863ed6a
#
_entry.id   8988a821e444262ef3b253c83863ed6a
#
_cell.length_a   1.000
_cell.length_b   1.000
_cell.length_c   1.000
_cell.angle_alpha   90.00
_cell.angle_beta   90.00
_cell.angle_gamma   90.00
#
_symmetry.space_group_name_H-M   'P 1'
#
loop_
_entity.id
_entity.type
_entity.pdbx_description
1 polymer ?
#
loop_
_entity_poly.entity_id
_entity_poly.type
_entity_poly.pdbx_seq_one_letter_code
_entity_poly.pdbx_strand_id
1 'polypeptide(L)'
;MTGAPAPQIPAQYLLSARAPEPRTLIDILHDTAGRHPDAPAIDDGDVQLTYSELVEDIEASVAWLGARGIGRGDRIGVRMPSGSYALYVAILSILAAGAAYVPVDADDPQERADLVFGEAGVVGIITEAGLSRATGSSRGWRAGAPLARDDAWIIFTSGSTGTPKGVAVTHRNAAAFVDAEARIFLQDNPIGPGDRVLAGLSV
;
A
#
# COMPACT_ATOMS: atom_id res chain seq x y z
N MET A 1 5.24 4.31 47.85
CA MET A 1 4.98 3.36 46.74
C MET A 1 5.99 3.66 45.65
N THR A 2 7.09 2.93 45.62
CA THR A 2 8.14 3.07 44.60
C THR A 2 7.64 2.35 43.35
N GLY A 3 7.33 3.13 42.29
CA GLY A 3 6.95 2.58 41.00
C GLY A 3 8.07 1.69 40.45
N ALA A 4 7.69 0.55 39.85
CA ALA A 4 8.64 -0.30 39.16
C ALA A 4 9.33 0.51 38.05
N PRO A 5 10.66 0.35 37.87
CA PRO A 5 11.36 1.05 36.77
C PRO A 5 10.76 0.63 35.45
N ALA A 6 10.59 1.61 34.55
CA ALA A 6 10.12 1.33 33.17
C ALA A 6 11.04 0.27 32.53
N PRO A 7 10.48 -0.68 31.76
CA PRO A 7 11.28 -1.70 31.09
C PRO A 7 12.30 -1.02 30.18
N GLN A 8 13.59 -1.31 30.42
CA GLN A 8 14.68 -0.82 29.60
C GLN A 8 14.65 -1.58 28.25
N ILE A 9 14.45 -0.85 27.16
CA ILE A 9 14.58 -1.43 25.82
C ILE A 9 16.05 -1.77 25.59
N PRO A 10 16.39 -3.05 25.29
CA PRO A 10 17.77 -3.43 25.03
C PRO A 10 18.39 -2.59 23.91
N ALA A 11 19.65 -2.20 24.05
CA ALA A 11 20.34 -1.31 23.12
C ALA A 11 20.34 -1.81 21.65
N GLN A 12 20.28 -3.13 21.46
CA GLN A 12 20.18 -3.74 20.13
C GLN A 12 18.91 -3.36 19.35
N TYR A 13 17.83 -2.97 20.05
CA TYR A 13 16.59 -2.51 19.43
C TYR A 13 16.56 -0.99 19.23
N LEU A 14 17.55 -0.27 19.74
CA LEU A 14 17.68 1.19 19.63
C LEU A 14 18.61 1.62 18.47
N LEU A 15 18.92 0.73 17.54
CA LEU A 15 19.86 0.96 16.44
C LEU A 15 19.24 1.82 15.31
N SER A 16 18.65 2.97 15.65
CA SER A 16 18.13 3.94 14.67
C SER A 16 19.19 4.40 13.67
N ALA A 17 20.47 4.40 14.06
CA ALA A 17 21.61 4.72 13.18
C ALA A 17 21.80 3.70 12.02
N ARG A 18 21.12 2.55 12.05
CA ARG A 18 21.16 1.53 11.00
C ARG A 18 19.88 1.51 10.15
N ALA A 19 18.87 2.31 10.47
CA ALA A 19 17.70 2.43 9.63
C ALA A 19 18.09 3.16 8.34
N PRO A 20 17.66 2.69 7.16
CA PRO A 20 17.80 3.45 5.93
C PRO A 20 17.09 4.80 6.05
N GLU A 21 17.51 5.76 5.22
CA GLU A 21 16.78 7.03 5.08
C GLU A 21 15.29 6.75 4.80
N PRO A 22 14.39 7.52 5.42
CA PRO A 22 12.95 7.34 5.22
C PRO A 22 12.59 7.50 3.74
N ARG A 23 11.96 6.47 3.17
CA ARG A 23 11.54 6.42 1.78
C ARG A 23 10.11 5.89 1.65
N THR A 24 9.52 6.03 0.48
CA THR A 24 8.20 5.51 0.17
C THR A 24 8.29 4.11 -0.44
N LEU A 25 7.16 3.40 -0.51
CA LEU A 25 7.08 2.15 -1.28
C LEU A 25 7.29 2.38 -2.78
N ILE A 26 6.92 3.57 -3.26
CA ILE A 26 7.09 3.95 -4.67
C ILE A 26 8.55 4.21 -5.00
N ASP A 27 9.34 4.77 -4.05
CA ASP A 27 10.79 4.85 -4.22
C ASP A 27 11.42 3.47 -4.38
N ILE A 28 10.98 2.47 -3.60
CA ILE A 28 11.44 1.08 -3.72
C ILE A 28 11.09 0.50 -5.10
N LEU A 29 9.88 0.73 -5.58
CA LEU A 29 9.44 0.28 -6.90
C LEU A 29 10.30 0.91 -8.00
N HIS A 30 10.47 2.23 -7.99
CA HIS A 30 11.26 2.95 -9.00
C HIS A 30 12.74 2.53 -8.99
N ASP A 31 13.33 2.36 -7.79
CA ASP A 31 14.70 1.85 -7.66
C ASP A 31 14.86 0.44 -8.26
N THR A 32 13.84 -0.41 -8.09
CA THR A 32 13.84 -1.78 -8.64
C THR A 32 13.64 -1.76 -10.15
N ALA A 33 12.66 -1.00 -10.63
CA ALA A 33 12.40 -0.82 -12.06
C ALA A 33 13.61 -0.24 -12.81
N GLY A 34 14.28 0.74 -12.20
CA GLY A 34 15.49 1.33 -12.79
C GLY A 34 16.68 0.35 -12.90
N ARG A 35 16.75 -0.63 -12.00
CA ARG A 35 17.82 -1.67 -12.05
C ARG A 35 17.46 -2.86 -12.91
N HIS A 36 16.18 -3.19 -13.03
CA HIS A 36 15.68 -4.42 -13.66
C HIS A 36 14.45 -4.13 -14.55
N PRO A 37 14.53 -3.21 -15.54
CA PRO A 37 13.36 -2.74 -16.29
C PRO A 37 12.62 -3.86 -17.03
N ASP A 38 13.38 -4.80 -17.59
CA ASP A 38 12.84 -5.89 -18.42
C ASP A 38 12.53 -7.17 -17.62
N ALA A 39 12.76 -7.15 -16.29
CA ALA A 39 12.44 -8.31 -15.46
C ALA A 39 10.91 -8.40 -15.23
N PRO A 40 10.34 -9.62 -15.12
CA PRO A 40 8.95 -9.79 -14.74
C PRO A 40 8.66 -9.17 -13.36
N ALA A 41 7.62 -8.35 -13.29
CA ALA A 41 7.17 -7.68 -12.07
C ALA A 41 5.89 -8.31 -11.52
N ILE A 42 4.91 -8.55 -12.38
CA ILE A 42 3.62 -9.16 -12.04
C ILE A 42 3.31 -10.24 -13.08
N ASP A 43 2.76 -11.35 -12.61
CA ASP A 43 2.27 -12.44 -13.45
C ASP A 43 1.07 -13.06 -12.74
N ASP A 44 -0.14 -12.91 -13.30
CA ASP A 44 -1.38 -13.49 -12.76
C ASP A 44 -1.86 -14.70 -13.56
N GLY A 45 -1.05 -15.16 -14.51
CA GLY A 45 -1.33 -16.29 -15.38
C GLY A 45 -1.91 -15.89 -16.73
N ASP A 46 -2.69 -14.82 -16.80
CA ASP A 46 -3.26 -14.28 -18.04
C ASP A 46 -2.43 -13.10 -18.57
N VAL A 47 -1.91 -12.28 -17.68
CA VAL A 47 -1.09 -11.09 -17.97
C VAL A 47 0.24 -11.18 -17.26
N GLN A 48 1.32 -10.91 -17.98
CA GLN A 48 2.65 -10.75 -17.41
C GLN A 48 3.15 -9.35 -17.75
N LEU A 49 3.52 -8.57 -16.74
CA LEU A 49 4.11 -7.25 -16.88
C LEU A 49 5.57 -7.27 -16.45
N THR A 50 6.42 -6.61 -17.21
CA THR A 50 7.76 -6.21 -16.77
C THR A 50 7.69 -5.02 -15.82
N TYR A 51 8.79 -4.69 -15.14
CA TYR A 51 8.84 -3.49 -14.29
C TYR A 51 8.64 -2.20 -15.10
N SER A 52 9.13 -2.11 -16.32
CA SER A 52 8.87 -0.97 -17.22
C SER A 52 7.39 -0.81 -17.51
N GLU A 53 6.73 -1.86 -17.97
CA GLU A 53 5.29 -1.85 -18.29
C GLU A 53 4.45 -1.54 -17.05
N LEU A 54 4.81 -2.10 -15.88
CA LEU A 54 4.13 -1.81 -14.63
C LEU A 54 4.24 -0.32 -14.27
N VAL A 55 5.42 0.29 -14.41
CA VAL A 55 5.61 1.72 -14.13
C VAL A 55 4.81 2.58 -15.11
N GLU A 56 4.79 2.24 -16.40
CA GLU A 56 3.98 2.93 -17.42
C GLU A 56 2.48 2.88 -17.08
N ASP A 57 1.96 1.71 -16.70
CA ASP A 57 0.56 1.54 -16.30
C ASP A 57 0.21 2.36 -15.05
N ILE A 58 1.13 2.39 -14.07
CA ILE A 58 0.98 3.21 -12.85
C ILE A 58 0.95 4.69 -13.20
N GLU A 59 1.86 5.19 -14.03
CA GLU A 59 1.92 6.60 -14.43
C GLU A 59 0.66 7.04 -15.17
N ALA A 60 0.17 6.23 -16.11
CA ALA A 60 -1.08 6.47 -16.81
C ALA A 60 -2.27 6.53 -15.82
N SER A 61 -2.30 5.63 -14.85
CA SER A 61 -3.35 5.57 -13.82
C SER A 61 -3.26 6.74 -12.85
N VAL A 62 -2.08 7.20 -12.47
CA VAL A 62 -1.86 8.41 -11.65
C VAL A 62 -2.41 9.64 -12.37
N ALA A 63 -2.11 9.80 -13.66
CA ALA A 63 -2.65 10.89 -14.47
C ALA A 63 -4.19 10.82 -14.53
N TRP A 64 -4.75 9.62 -14.68
CA TRP A 64 -6.19 9.39 -14.71
C TRP A 64 -6.87 9.70 -13.37
N LEU A 65 -6.25 9.36 -12.23
CA LEU A 65 -6.72 9.70 -10.88
C LEU A 65 -6.65 11.22 -10.66
N GLY A 66 -5.55 11.85 -11.03
CA GLY A 66 -5.34 13.29 -10.93
C GLY A 66 -6.37 14.11 -11.71
N ALA A 67 -6.72 13.67 -12.94
CA ALA A 67 -7.77 14.29 -13.74
C ALA A 67 -9.16 14.22 -13.07
N ARG A 68 -9.33 13.33 -12.08
CA ARG A 68 -10.57 13.17 -11.27
C ARG A 68 -10.49 13.85 -9.92
N GLY A 69 -9.41 14.60 -9.67
CA GLY A 69 -9.19 15.34 -8.44
C GLY A 69 -8.72 14.49 -7.26
N ILE A 70 -8.21 13.28 -7.54
CA ILE A 70 -7.66 12.36 -6.54
C ILE A 70 -6.15 12.55 -6.46
N GLY A 71 -5.62 12.69 -5.27
CA GLY A 71 -4.21 12.92 -5.06
C GLY A 71 -3.78 12.77 -3.60
N ARG A 72 -2.65 13.38 -3.27
CA ARG A 72 -2.00 13.21 -1.97
C ARG A 72 -2.90 13.57 -0.80
N GLY A 73 -3.02 12.61 0.13
CA GLY A 73 -3.82 12.71 1.35
C GLY A 73 -5.27 12.27 1.21
N ASP A 74 -5.71 11.89 0.01
CA ASP A 74 -7.01 11.24 -0.19
C ASP A 74 -6.97 9.77 0.25
N ARG A 75 -8.14 9.18 0.45
CA ARG A 75 -8.32 7.76 0.76
C ARG A 75 -9.20 7.12 -0.29
N ILE A 76 -8.73 6.03 -0.87
CA ILE A 76 -9.43 5.33 -1.95
C ILE A 76 -9.75 3.90 -1.52
N GLY A 77 -11.02 3.54 -1.56
CA GLY A 77 -11.46 2.17 -1.38
C GLY A 77 -11.00 1.31 -2.54
N VAL A 78 -10.56 0.08 -2.24
CA VAL A 78 -10.23 -0.92 -3.25
C VAL A 78 -11.05 -2.16 -2.97
N ARG A 79 -11.84 -2.61 -3.96
CA ARG A 79 -12.63 -3.84 -3.88
C ARG A 79 -12.55 -4.57 -5.21
N MET A 80 -11.51 -5.38 -5.33
CA MET A 80 -11.17 -6.13 -6.54
C MET A 80 -10.76 -7.56 -6.16
N PRO A 81 -10.92 -8.53 -7.07
CA PRO A 81 -10.49 -9.90 -6.82
C PRO A 81 -8.99 -9.97 -6.50
N SER A 82 -8.65 -10.74 -5.47
CA SER A 82 -7.28 -10.99 -5.08
C SER A 82 -6.53 -11.76 -6.18
N GLY A 83 -5.24 -11.48 -6.32
CA GLY A 83 -4.37 -12.15 -7.27
C GLY A 83 -4.40 -11.62 -8.70
N SER A 84 -5.28 -10.67 -9.04
CA SER A 84 -5.29 -10.06 -10.38
C SER A 84 -4.22 -8.98 -10.53
N TYR A 85 -3.60 -8.88 -11.71
CA TYR A 85 -2.64 -7.79 -11.99
C TYR A 85 -3.28 -6.41 -11.79
N ALA A 86 -4.56 -6.27 -12.17
CA ALA A 86 -5.31 -5.03 -12.07
C ALA A 86 -5.43 -4.52 -10.62
N LEU A 87 -5.55 -5.43 -9.64
CA LEU A 87 -5.55 -5.08 -8.21
C LEU A 87 -4.22 -4.41 -7.81
N TYR A 88 -3.09 -5.01 -8.22
CA TYR A 88 -1.76 -4.48 -7.85
C TYR A 88 -1.47 -3.16 -8.56
N VAL A 89 -1.84 -3.04 -9.84
CA VAL A 89 -1.75 -1.76 -10.56
C VAL A 89 -2.60 -0.69 -9.87
N ALA A 90 -3.83 -1.00 -9.46
CA ALA A 90 -4.69 -0.05 -8.74
C ALA A 90 -4.06 0.39 -7.41
N ILE A 91 -3.60 -0.56 -6.59
CA ILE A 91 -2.94 -0.25 -5.31
C ILE A 91 -1.70 0.63 -5.51
N LEU A 92 -0.80 0.23 -6.40
CA LEU A 92 0.43 0.98 -6.65
C LEU A 92 0.16 2.37 -7.24
N SER A 93 -0.86 2.50 -8.09
CA SER A 93 -1.29 3.80 -8.64
C SER A 93 -1.86 4.74 -7.57
N ILE A 94 -2.66 4.21 -6.63
CA ILE A 94 -3.16 4.99 -5.47
C ILE A 94 -1.97 5.49 -4.64
N LEU A 95 -1.02 4.62 -4.34
CA LEU A 95 0.19 4.96 -3.59
C LEU A 95 1.03 5.99 -4.33
N ALA A 96 1.23 5.84 -5.65
CA ALA A 96 2.00 6.76 -6.48
C ALA A 96 1.32 8.13 -6.61
N ALA A 97 -0.01 8.18 -6.59
CA ALA A 97 -0.78 9.43 -6.51
C ALA A 97 -0.69 10.12 -5.13
N GLY A 98 -0.03 9.48 -4.15
CA GLY A 98 0.08 9.98 -2.77
C GLY A 98 -1.18 9.80 -1.93
N ALA A 99 -2.11 8.99 -2.39
CA ALA A 99 -3.31 8.61 -1.65
C ALA A 99 -3.07 7.30 -0.86
N ALA A 100 -3.88 7.08 0.17
CA ALA A 100 -3.90 5.83 0.91
C ALA A 100 -4.98 4.89 0.36
N TYR A 101 -4.67 3.61 0.18
CA TYR A 101 -5.71 2.65 -0.16
C TYR A 101 -6.36 2.06 1.09
N VAL A 102 -7.65 1.70 0.95
CA VAL A 102 -8.46 1.06 1.98
C VAL A 102 -9.04 -0.21 1.36
N PRO A 103 -8.48 -1.39 1.67
CA PRO A 103 -8.92 -2.62 1.04
C PRO A 103 -10.15 -3.21 1.72
N VAL A 104 -11.04 -3.79 0.92
CA VAL A 104 -12.10 -4.71 1.33
C VAL A 104 -12.13 -5.84 0.31
N ASP A 105 -12.18 -7.07 0.77
CA ASP A 105 -12.23 -8.23 -0.10
C ASP A 105 -13.46 -8.15 -1.03
N ALA A 106 -13.28 -8.57 -2.29
CA ALA A 106 -14.35 -8.57 -3.28
C ALA A 106 -15.52 -9.46 -2.85
N ASP A 107 -15.22 -10.55 -2.13
CA ASP A 107 -16.20 -11.53 -1.65
C ASP A 107 -16.83 -11.14 -0.30
N ASP A 108 -16.33 -10.09 0.37
CA ASP A 108 -16.95 -9.61 1.62
C ASP A 108 -18.37 -9.06 1.35
N PRO A 109 -19.30 -9.20 2.32
CA PRO A 109 -20.64 -8.62 2.23
C PRO A 109 -20.61 -7.10 1.95
N GLN A 110 -21.59 -6.62 1.19
CA GLN A 110 -21.69 -5.19 0.84
C GLN A 110 -21.74 -4.30 2.09
N GLU A 111 -22.46 -4.75 3.14
CA GLU A 111 -22.59 -4.02 4.39
C GLU A 111 -21.23 -3.79 5.09
N ARG A 112 -20.31 -4.76 4.95
CA ARG A 112 -18.95 -4.61 5.46
C ARG A 112 -18.17 -3.57 4.66
N ALA A 113 -18.29 -3.61 3.33
CA ALA A 113 -17.64 -2.62 2.47
C ALA A 113 -18.15 -1.20 2.77
N ASP A 114 -19.47 -1.03 2.89
CA ASP A 114 -20.09 0.25 3.21
C ASP A 114 -19.63 0.80 4.56
N LEU A 115 -19.54 -0.08 5.58
CA LEU A 115 -19.06 0.28 6.90
C LEU A 115 -17.59 0.73 6.86
N VAL A 116 -16.70 -0.09 6.26
CA VAL A 116 -15.26 0.18 6.19
C VAL A 116 -14.98 1.45 5.40
N PHE A 117 -15.59 1.60 4.23
CA PHE A 117 -15.38 2.77 3.38
C PHE A 117 -15.97 4.05 3.98
N GLY A 118 -17.13 3.93 4.66
CA GLY A 118 -17.75 5.02 5.41
C GLY A 118 -16.87 5.51 6.56
N GLU A 119 -16.42 4.59 7.42
CA GLU A 119 -15.54 4.90 8.56
C GLU A 119 -14.18 5.44 8.10
N ALA A 120 -13.63 4.92 7.02
CA ALA A 120 -12.39 5.43 6.43
C ALA A 120 -12.56 6.81 5.78
N GLY A 121 -13.78 7.20 5.41
CA GLY A 121 -14.07 8.44 4.70
C GLY A 121 -13.42 8.45 3.31
N VAL A 122 -13.54 7.35 2.55
CA VAL A 122 -12.96 7.27 1.20
C VAL A 122 -13.66 8.24 0.24
N VAL A 123 -12.92 8.83 -0.68
CA VAL A 123 -13.45 9.78 -1.68
C VAL A 123 -13.87 9.10 -2.98
N GLY A 124 -13.42 7.87 -3.18
CA GLY A 124 -13.78 7.02 -4.32
C GLY A 124 -13.47 5.57 -4.01
N ILE A 125 -14.06 4.68 -4.80
CA ILE A 125 -13.88 3.23 -4.68
C ILE A 125 -13.51 2.70 -6.06
N ILE A 126 -12.39 1.97 -6.16
CA ILE A 126 -11.96 1.26 -7.36
C ILE A 126 -12.43 -0.19 -7.29
N THR A 127 -13.09 -0.61 -8.35
CA THR A 127 -13.55 -1.98 -8.58
C THR A 127 -13.18 -2.39 -10.00
N GLU A 128 -13.45 -3.62 -10.41
CA GLU A 128 -13.28 -4.06 -11.81
C GLU A 128 -14.08 -3.20 -12.80
N ALA A 129 -15.20 -2.63 -12.37
CA ALA A 129 -16.01 -1.71 -13.20
C ALA A 129 -15.40 -0.29 -13.30
N GLY A 130 -14.31 -0.03 -12.59
CA GLY A 130 -13.63 1.27 -12.53
C GLY A 130 -13.88 2.03 -11.25
N LEU A 131 -13.66 3.36 -11.29
CA LEU A 131 -13.78 4.24 -10.14
C LEU A 131 -15.21 4.77 -10.00
N SER A 132 -15.82 4.54 -8.86
CA SER A 132 -17.04 5.21 -8.41
C SER A 132 -16.71 6.28 -7.36
N ARG A 133 -17.49 7.38 -7.32
CA ARG A 133 -17.35 8.39 -6.24
C ARG A 133 -18.00 7.89 -4.96
N ALA A 134 -17.33 8.15 -3.83
CA ALA A 134 -17.86 7.89 -2.50
C ALA A 134 -18.22 9.19 -1.77
N THR A 135 -18.86 9.08 -0.61
CA THR A 135 -19.38 10.22 0.18
C THR A 135 -18.29 11.00 0.92
N GLY A 136 -17.05 10.49 0.97
CA GLY A 136 -15.94 11.19 1.59
C GLY A 136 -15.64 12.51 0.92
N SER A 137 -15.19 13.49 1.70
CA SER A 137 -14.77 14.78 1.16
C SER A 137 -13.29 14.72 0.80
N SER A 138 -12.96 14.90 -0.48
CA SER A 138 -11.58 15.12 -0.89
C SER A 138 -11.01 16.32 -0.15
N ARG A 139 -9.79 16.20 0.35
CA ARG A 139 -9.06 17.32 0.97
C ARG A 139 -8.56 18.35 -0.04
N GLY A 140 -9.01 18.21 -1.28
CA GLY A 140 -8.57 19.00 -2.43
C GLY A 140 -7.33 18.37 -3.08
N TRP A 141 -7.35 18.30 -4.41
CA TRP A 141 -6.26 17.76 -5.19
C TRP A 141 -4.93 18.46 -4.83
N ARG A 142 -3.99 17.70 -4.35
CA ARG A 142 -2.62 18.12 -4.15
C ARG A 142 -1.75 17.30 -5.10
N ALA A 143 -1.31 17.92 -6.18
CA ALA A 143 -0.31 17.32 -7.03
C ALA A 143 0.96 17.02 -6.23
N GLY A 144 1.56 15.88 -6.47
CA GLY A 144 2.86 15.56 -5.91
C GLY A 144 3.01 14.10 -5.55
N ALA A 145 4.24 13.63 -5.64
CA ALA A 145 4.62 12.31 -5.20
C ALA A 145 4.31 12.10 -3.70
N PRO A 146 4.10 10.86 -3.26
CA PRO A 146 3.94 10.54 -1.85
C PRO A 146 5.17 10.94 -1.04
N LEU A 147 4.96 11.27 0.21
CA LEU A 147 6.04 11.48 1.18
C LEU A 147 6.09 10.28 2.14
N ALA A 148 7.27 10.02 2.69
CA ALA A 148 7.47 8.92 3.64
C ALA A 148 6.51 8.95 4.85
N ARG A 149 6.04 10.14 5.25
CA ARG A 149 5.09 10.35 6.36
C ARG A 149 3.62 10.21 5.97
N ASP A 150 3.30 10.15 4.69
CA ASP A 150 1.92 10.03 4.22
C ASP A 150 1.42 8.59 4.46
N ASP A 151 0.13 8.46 4.73
CA ASP A 151 -0.49 7.14 4.89
C ASP A 151 -0.41 6.37 3.57
N ALA A 152 0.03 5.11 3.65
CA ALA A 152 0.05 4.19 2.51
C ALA A 152 -1.25 3.38 2.44
N TRP A 153 -1.70 2.85 3.58
CA TRP A 153 -2.98 2.12 3.65
C TRP A 153 -3.65 2.26 5.00
N ILE A 154 -4.95 1.94 5.02
CA ILE A 154 -5.74 1.82 6.24
C ILE A 154 -6.44 0.48 6.22
N ILE A 155 -6.04 -0.45 7.09
CA ILE A 155 -6.64 -1.77 7.22
C ILE A 155 -7.53 -1.81 8.46
N PHE A 156 -8.75 -2.32 8.30
CA PHE A 156 -9.72 -2.46 9.38
C PHE A 156 -9.63 -3.82 10.04
N THR A 157 -9.45 -3.82 11.34
CA THR A 157 -9.44 -5.03 12.17
C THR A 157 -10.73 -5.14 12.98
N SER A 158 -11.15 -6.38 13.31
CA SER A 158 -12.27 -6.61 14.23
C SER A 158 -11.92 -6.05 15.59
N GLY A 159 -12.56 -4.94 15.97
CA GLY A 159 -12.37 -4.36 17.30
C GLY A 159 -12.99 -5.24 18.39
N SER A 160 -12.35 -5.31 19.57
CA SER A 160 -12.89 -6.00 20.76
C SER A 160 -14.25 -5.48 21.21
N THR A 161 -14.68 -4.33 20.74
CA THR A 161 -15.98 -3.68 21.00
C THR A 161 -17.02 -3.93 19.92
N GLY A 162 -16.74 -4.78 18.92
CA GLY A 162 -17.63 -5.09 17.80
C GLY A 162 -17.61 -4.08 16.65
N THR A 163 -17.09 -2.88 16.87
CA THR A 163 -16.90 -1.90 15.77
C THR A 163 -15.50 -2.06 15.18
N PRO A 164 -15.35 -2.21 13.85
CA PRO A 164 -14.06 -2.29 13.20
C PRO A 164 -13.23 -1.02 13.46
N LYS A 165 -11.93 -1.19 13.66
CA LYS A 165 -10.99 -0.08 13.85
C LYS A 165 -9.99 -0.03 12.71
N GLY A 166 -9.87 1.12 12.07
CA GLY A 166 -8.88 1.37 11.02
C GLY A 166 -7.50 1.62 11.61
N VAL A 167 -6.51 0.88 11.12
CA VAL A 167 -5.09 1.08 11.44
C VAL A 167 -4.42 1.68 10.21
N ALA A 168 -3.96 2.92 10.35
CA ALA A 168 -3.21 3.60 9.30
C ALA A 168 -1.72 3.26 9.38
N VAL A 169 -1.12 2.91 8.26
CA VAL A 169 0.31 2.63 8.11
C VAL A 169 0.89 3.60 7.12
N THR A 170 1.97 4.28 7.49
CA THR A 170 2.65 5.23 6.60
C THR A 170 3.62 4.52 5.66
N HIS A 171 3.97 5.17 4.55
CA HIS A 171 5.01 4.69 3.63
C HIS A 171 6.32 4.37 4.38
N ARG A 172 6.73 5.22 5.33
CA ARG A 172 7.93 5.01 6.14
C ARG A 172 7.85 3.71 6.94
N ASN A 173 6.72 3.44 7.59
CA ASN A 173 6.55 2.21 8.36
C ASN A 173 6.59 0.98 7.47
N ALA A 174 5.91 1.04 6.32
CA ALA A 174 5.89 -0.03 5.34
C ALA A 174 7.29 -0.31 4.76
N ALA A 175 8.01 0.73 4.32
CA ALA A 175 9.37 0.60 3.80
C ALA A 175 10.34 0.05 4.84
N ALA A 176 10.22 0.50 6.10
CA ALA A 176 11.04 -0.02 7.19
C ALA A 176 10.76 -1.50 7.47
N PHE A 177 9.51 -1.95 7.31
CA PHE A 177 9.14 -3.36 7.43
C PHE A 177 9.77 -4.19 6.28
N VAL A 178 9.67 -3.74 5.03
CA VAL A 178 10.31 -4.40 3.87
C VAL A 178 11.82 -4.54 4.09
N ASP A 179 12.48 -3.48 4.57
CA ASP A 179 13.92 -3.51 4.84
C ASP A 179 14.29 -4.45 6.00
N ALA A 180 13.41 -4.56 7.00
CA ALA A 180 13.62 -5.48 8.12
C ALA A 180 13.42 -6.94 7.70
N GLU A 181 12.40 -7.22 6.91
CA GLU A 181 12.13 -8.55 6.33
C GLU A 181 13.32 -9.04 5.51
N ALA A 182 13.83 -8.21 4.59
CA ALA A 182 14.98 -8.56 3.77
C ALA A 182 16.22 -8.91 4.61
N ARG A 183 16.41 -8.26 5.77
CA ARG A 183 17.57 -8.48 6.64
C ARG A 183 17.41 -9.64 7.61
N ILE A 184 16.18 -9.95 8.05
CA ILE A 184 15.93 -10.92 9.11
C ILE A 184 15.53 -12.28 8.51
N PHE A 185 14.59 -12.27 7.57
CA PHE A 185 14.00 -13.50 7.04
C PHE A 185 14.63 -13.95 5.73
N LEU A 186 15.20 -13.04 4.95
CA LEU A 186 15.74 -13.32 3.62
C LEU A 186 17.29 -13.27 3.57
N GLN A 187 17.96 -13.18 4.73
CA GLN A 187 19.42 -13.05 4.76
C GLN A 187 20.14 -14.28 4.18
N ASP A 188 19.60 -15.49 4.39
CA ASP A 188 20.20 -16.74 3.92
C ASP A 188 19.79 -17.07 2.46
N ASN A 189 18.60 -16.62 2.05
CA ASN A 189 18.06 -16.78 0.70
C ASN A 189 17.41 -15.43 0.26
N PRO A 190 18.21 -14.46 -0.15
CA PRO A 190 17.68 -13.19 -0.61
C PRO A 190 16.86 -13.37 -1.89
N ILE A 191 15.66 -12.78 -1.92
CA ILE A 191 14.84 -12.73 -3.13
C ILE A 191 15.55 -11.83 -4.14
N GLY A 192 15.73 -12.34 -5.37
CA GLY A 192 16.43 -11.64 -6.43
C GLY A 192 15.85 -11.91 -7.82
N PRO A 193 16.53 -11.43 -8.87
CA PRO A 193 16.11 -11.66 -10.25
C PRO A 193 15.90 -13.15 -10.55
N GLY A 194 14.72 -13.51 -11.05
CA GLY A 194 14.33 -14.89 -11.37
C GLY A 194 13.51 -15.58 -10.27
N ASP A 195 13.46 -15.03 -9.06
CA ASP A 195 12.58 -15.55 -8.02
C ASP A 195 11.13 -15.13 -8.25
N ARG A 196 10.19 -15.96 -7.78
CA ARG A 196 8.76 -15.72 -7.87
C ARG A 196 8.14 -15.80 -6.49
N VAL A 197 7.37 -14.78 -6.13
CA VAL A 197 6.63 -14.72 -4.87
C VAL A 197 5.14 -14.87 -5.17
N LEU A 198 4.50 -15.83 -4.52
CA LEU A 198 3.06 -16.02 -4.65
C LEU A 198 2.34 -15.05 -3.71
N ALA A 199 1.55 -14.15 -4.31
CA ALA A 199 0.64 -13.26 -3.57
C ALA A 199 -0.77 -13.89 -3.52
N GLY A 200 -0.93 -14.92 -2.71
CA GLY A 200 -2.13 -15.76 -2.63
C GLY A 200 -3.09 -15.42 -1.50
N LEU A 201 -2.84 -14.35 -0.75
CA LEU A 201 -3.73 -13.89 0.32
C LEU A 201 -4.61 -12.74 -0.17
N SER A 202 -5.83 -12.65 0.37
CA SER A 202 -6.70 -11.50 0.11
C SER A 202 -6.11 -10.22 0.73
N VAL A 203 -6.37 -9.11 0.12
CA VAL A 203 -5.91 -7.77 0.57
C VAL A 203 -6.91 -7.17 1.54
#